data_9b7a2ebd754af3ab5ac705c0cef20c32
#
_entry.id   9b7a2ebd754af3ab5ac705c0cef20c32
#
_cell.length_a   1.000
_cell.length_b   1.000
_cell.length_c   1.000
_cell.angle_alpha   90.00
_cell.angle_beta   90.00
_cell.angle_gamma   90.00
#
_symmetry.space_group_name_H-M   'P 1'
#
loop_
_entity.id
_entity.type
_entity.pdbx_description
1 polymer ?
#
loop_
_entity_poly.entity_id
_entity_poly.type
_entity_poly.pdbx_seq_one_letter_code
_entity_poly.pdbx_strand_id
1 'polypeptide(L)'
;QQITVDDTDVVKEGDVLVRLDDSDMQLAFERAQNELIQAIRQNQQQTAVNSQAGATVLARKVELAKAQSDLRRRETLAGTDAISGEELSHARAAVVQAQAALKAVEAEQIAVQVTLGKNITLRQQPAIQTAVSHIKDAWLNLQRTRITAPMAGQVAKRNIQVGQRVEAGTPMMAVVPLSDLWVDANFKESQLLNMRIGQPVELISDLYGKQVKYQGKVIGLSAGTGSVFSALPPQNATGNWVKVVQRVAVRISLDSNELLKHPLRVGLSMHVTVDTVNAEGSTIAAAGT
;
A
#
# COMPACT_ATOMS: atom_id res chain seq x y z
N GLN A 1 2.17 19.80 -15.13
CA GLN A 1 2.38 20.76 -14.06
C GLN A 1 1.26 21.78 -14.04
N GLN A 2 0.26 21.50 -13.24
CA GLN A 2 -0.89 22.38 -13.10
C GLN A 2 -1.36 22.33 -11.66
N ILE A 3 -1.64 23.47 -11.07
CA ILE A 3 -2.36 23.62 -9.81
C ILE A 3 -3.78 23.98 -10.21
N THR A 4 -4.77 23.16 -9.80
CA THR A 4 -6.17 23.33 -10.21
C THR A 4 -7.01 24.09 -9.19
N VAL A 5 -6.45 24.32 -7.99
CA VAL A 5 -7.15 24.97 -6.86
C VAL A 5 -6.27 26.02 -6.23
N ASP A 6 -6.91 27.01 -5.61
CA ASP A 6 -6.22 28.06 -4.85
C ASP A 6 -6.71 28.10 -3.39
N ASP A 7 -6.05 28.92 -2.55
CA ASP A 7 -6.51 29.14 -1.19
C ASP A 7 -7.98 29.58 -1.19
N THR A 8 -8.74 29.06 -0.26
CA THR A 8 -10.18 29.27 -0.06
C THR A 8 -11.10 28.48 -0.96
N ASP A 9 -10.61 27.76 -1.97
CA ASP A 9 -11.45 26.91 -2.80
C ASP A 9 -12.06 25.74 -2.01
N VAL A 10 -13.28 25.38 -2.33
CA VAL A 10 -13.96 24.22 -1.74
C VAL A 10 -13.81 23.04 -2.67
N VAL A 11 -13.33 21.92 -2.13
CA VAL A 11 -13.06 20.68 -2.88
C VAL A 11 -13.83 19.52 -2.29
N LYS A 12 -14.14 18.55 -3.14
CA LYS A 12 -14.72 17.26 -2.75
C LYS A 12 -13.61 16.21 -2.66
N GLU A 13 -13.90 15.14 -1.94
CA GLU A 13 -13.02 13.96 -1.95
C GLU A 13 -12.79 13.46 -3.38
N GLY A 14 -11.51 13.23 -3.74
CA GLY A 14 -11.09 12.78 -5.06
C GLY A 14 -10.87 13.88 -6.09
N ASP A 15 -11.23 15.14 -5.81
CA ASP A 15 -10.93 16.26 -6.72
C ASP A 15 -9.42 16.42 -6.90
N VAL A 16 -8.98 16.64 -8.14
CA VAL A 16 -7.56 16.83 -8.46
C VAL A 16 -7.11 18.21 -7.96
N LEU A 17 -6.14 18.24 -7.07
CA LEU A 17 -5.57 19.48 -6.52
C LEU A 17 -4.35 19.93 -7.32
N VAL A 18 -3.48 18.98 -7.64
CA VAL A 18 -2.21 19.25 -8.33
C VAL A 18 -1.95 18.14 -9.35
N ARG A 19 -1.47 18.52 -10.53
CA ARG A 19 -0.87 17.62 -11.52
C ARG A 19 0.61 17.92 -11.61
N LEU A 20 1.43 16.95 -11.24
CA LEU A 20 2.88 17.01 -11.43
C LEU A 20 3.22 16.67 -12.90
N ASP A 21 4.48 16.88 -13.27
CA ASP A 21 5.01 16.39 -14.53
C ASP A 21 5.08 14.86 -14.48
N ASP A 22 4.38 14.19 -15.36
CA ASP A 22 4.27 12.74 -15.41
C ASP A 22 5.10 12.09 -16.52
N SER A 23 5.84 12.89 -17.30
CA SER A 23 6.59 12.43 -18.49
C SER A 23 7.56 11.30 -18.16
N ASP A 24 8.38 11.47 -17.11
CA ASP A 24 9.35 10.46 -16.69
C ASP A 24 8.66 9.20 -16.14
N MET A 25 7.55 9.36 -15.42
CA MET A 25 6.78 8.25 -14.87
C MET A 25 6.05 7.46 -15.97
N GLN A 26 5.62 8.15 -17.02
CA GLN A 26 4.99 7.54 -18.19
C GLN A 26 6.01 6.69 -18.97
N LEU A 27 7.21 7.24 -19.20
CA LEU A 27 8.31 6.47 -19.80
C LEU A 27 8.73 5.26 -18.94
N ALA A 28 8.76 5.41 -17.63
CA ALA A 28 9.06 4.30 -16.71
C ALA A 28 8.00 3.20 -16.80
N PHE A 29 6.73 3.57 -16.89
CA PHE A 29 5.62 2.64 -17.06
C PHE A 29 5.71 1.89 -18.40
N GLU A 30 5.99 2.57 -19.50
CA GLU A 30 6.20 1.96 -20.81
C GLU A 30 7.39 0.99 -20.83
N ARG A 31 8.51 1.35 -20.17
CA ARG A 31 9.67 0.45 -20.02
C ARG A 31 9.29 -0.81 -19.27
N ALA A 32 8.58 -0.69 -18.15
CA ALA A 32 8.13 -1.84 -17.38
C ALA A 32 7.17 -2.75 -18.18
N GLN A 33 6.31 -2.18 -19.04
CA GLN A 33 5.47 -2.97 -19.97
C GLN A 33 6.32 -3.76 -20.97
N ASN A 34 7.35 -3.14 -21.53
CA ASN A 34 8.25 -3.80 -22.47
C ASN A 34 9.06 -4.92 -21.79
N GLU A 35 9.48 -4.74 -20.53
CA GLU A 35 10.12 -5.80 -19.74
C GLU A 35 9.22 -7.02 -19.57
N LEU A 36 7.94 -6.82 -19.29
CA LEU A 36 6.97 -7.92 -19.22
C LEU A 36 6.84 -8.66 -20.56
N ILE A 37 6.76 -7.93 -21.66
CA ILE A 37 6.70 -8.54 -23.01
C ILE A 37 7.95 -9.38 -23.27
N GLN A 38 9.13 -8.89 -22.90
CA GLN A 38 10.39 -9.64 -23.05
C GLN A 38 10.40 -10.89 -22.18
N ALA A 39 9.98 -10.81 -20.90
CA ALA A 39 9.90 -11.96 -20.02
C ALA A 39 8.95 -13.04 -20.55
N ILE A 40 7.81 -12.65 -21.12
CA ILE A 40 6.86 -13.59 -21.75
C ILE A 40 7.51 -14.28 -22.97
N ARG A 41 8.17 -13.53 -23.86
CA ARG A 41 8.84 -14.08 -25.05
C ARG A 41 9.94 -15.05 -24.65
N GLN A 42 10.73 -14.70 -23.65
CA GLN A 42 11.78 -15.58 -23.14
C GLN A 42 11.21 -16.88 -22.57
N ASN A 43 10.11 -16.82 -21.81
CA ASN A 43 9.44 -18.02 -21.33
C ASN A 43 8.88 -18.88 -22.48
N GLN A 44 8.30 -18.28 -23.51
CA GLN A 44 7.83 -19.00 -24.71
C GLN A 44 8.99 -19.71 -25.43
N GLN A 45 10.14 -19.04 -25.55
CA GLN A 45 11.33 -19.62 -26.15
C GLN A 45 11.82 -20.84 -25.35
N GLN A 46 11.89 -20.74 -24.04
CA GLN A 46 12.26 -21.86 -23.16
C GLN A 46 11.26 -23.02 -23.26
N THR A 47 9.97 -22.71 -23.37
CA THR A 47 8.93 -23.72 -23.58
C THR A 47 9.11 -24.45 -24.91
N ALA A 48 9.47 -23.75 -25.98
CA ALA A 48 9.78 -24.35 -27.27
C ALA A 48 11.01 -25.27 -27.21
N VAL A 49 12.08 -24.85 -26.52
CA VAL A 49 13.29 -25.67 -26.27
C VAL A 49 12.94 -26.95 -25.49
N ASN A 50 12.10 -26.85 -24.45
CA ASN A 50 11.62 -28.02 -23.72
C ASN A 50 10.82 -28.99 -24.62
N SER A 51 9.98 -28.46 -25.48
CA SER A 51 9.22 -29.28 -26.45
C SER A 51 10.15 -30.00 -27.42
N GLN A 52 11.20 -29.33 -27.91
CA GLN A 52 12.24 -29.93 -28.76
C GLN A 52 13.00 -31.04 -28.03
N ALA A 53 13.42 -30.80 -26.78
CA ALA A 53 14.08 -31.81 -25.95
C ALA A 53 13.17 -33.05 -25.76
N GLY A 54 11.87 -32.83 -25.53
CA GLY A 54 10.89 -33.91 -25.42
C GLY A 54 10.77 -34.75 -26.71
N ALA A 55 10.80 -34.12 -27.88
CA ALA A 55 10.79 -34.81 -29.17
C ALA A 55 12.07 -35.65 -29.36
N THR A 56 13.24 -35.13 -28.93
CA THR A 56 14.50 -35.87 -28.98
C THR A 56 14.46 -37.11 -28.07
N VAL A 57 13.93 -36.99 -26.86
CA VAL A 57 13.73 -38.14 -25.95
C VAL A 57 12.82 -39.18 -26.60
N LEU A 58 11.74 -38.80 -27.26
CA LEU A 58 10.85 -39.71 -27.95
C LEU A 58 11.59 -40.46 -29.08
N ALA A 59 12.39 -39.76 -29.89
CA ALA A 59 13.18 -40.39 -30.95
C ALA A 59 14.13 -41.43 -30.38
N ARG A 60 14.87 -41.16 -29.29
CA ARG A 60 15.77 -42.12 -28.65
C ARG A 60 15.02 -43.31 -28.01
N LYS A 61 13.79 -43.11 -27.51
CA LYS A 61 12.95 -44.23 -27.04
C LYS A 61 12.58 -45.19 -28.17
N VAL A 62 12.26 -44.66 -29.36
CA VAL A 62 11.99 -45.49 -30.54
C VAL A 62 13.24 -46.27 -30.97
N GLU A 63 14.44 -45.65 -30.96
CA GLU A 63 15.69 -46.35 -31.28
C GLU A 63 15.99 -47.47 -30.27
N LEU A 64 15.80 -47.24 -28.97
CA LEU A 64 15.95 -48.26 -27.95
C LEU A 64 14.96 -49.43 -28.16
N ALA A 65 13.67 -49.10 -28.43
CA ALA A 65 12.67 -50.13 -28.68
C ALA A 65 13.00 -51.00 -29.90
N LYS A 66 13.56 -50.38 -30.98
CA LYS A 66 14.08 -51.10 -32.17
C LYS A 66 15.20 -52.04 -31.80
N ALA A 67 16.24 -51.54 -31.09
CA ALA A 67 17.39 -52.34 -30.69
C ALA A 67 16.94 -53.52 -29.78
N GLN A 68 16.03 -53.31 -28.86
CA GLN A 68 15.48 -54.38 -28.02
C GLN A 68 14.68 -55.41 -28.83
N SER A 69 13.94 -54.98 -29.83
CA SER A 69 13.18 -55.89 -30.71
C SER A 69 14.14 -56.73 -31.55
N ASP A 70 15.21 -56.12 -32.06
CA ASP A 70 16.23 -56.85 -32.82
C ASP A 70 16.99 -57.85 -31.96
N LEU A 71 17.33 -57.49 -30.73
CA LEU A 71 17.96 -58.42 -29.78
C LEU A 71 17.05 -59.62 -29.50
N ARG A 72 15.73 -59.39 -29.17
CA ARG A 72 14.78 -60.50 -28.91
C ARG A 72 14.66 -61.43 -30.08
N ARG A 73 14.62 -60.94 -31.33
CA ARG A 73 14.60 -61.78 -32.53
C ARG A 73 15.87 -62.64 -32.62
N ARG A 74 17.02 -62.09 -32.38
CA ARG A 74 18.29 -62.82 -32.41
C ARG A 74 18.40 -63.84 -31.28
N GLU A 75 17.93 -63.52 -30.08
CA GLU A 75 17.90 -64.45 -28.95
C GLU A 75 17.00 -65.65 -29.26
N THR A 76 15.86 -65.45 -29.93
CA THR A 76 15.00 -66.55 -30.35
C THR A 76 15.67 -67.47 -31.40
N LEU A 77 16.50 -66.95 -32.29
CA LEU A 77 17.22 -67.68 -33.30
C LEU A 77 18.52 -68.32 -32.82
N ALA A 78 19.11 -67.82 -31.72
CA ALA A 78 20.36 -68.35 -31.12
C ALA A 78 20.22 -69.81 -30.64
N GLY A 79 18.99 -70.31 -30.37
CA GLY A 79 18.70 -71.70 -30.03
C GLY A 79 18.69 -72.64 -31.18
N THR A 80 18.85 -72.20 -32.45
CA THR A 80 18.75 -72.98 -33.68
C THR A 80 20.05 -73.07 -34.50
N ASP A 81 21.21 -72.72 -33.92
CA ASP A 81 22.52 -72.56 -34.58
C ASP A 81 22.57 -71.60 -35.79
N ALA A 82 21.52 -70.80 -35.99
CA ALA A 82 21.35 -69.87 -37.12
C ALA A 82 22.08 -68.53 -36.93
N ILE A 83 22.62 -68.23 -35.73
CA ILE A 83 23.27 -66.94 -35.40
C ILE A 83 24.58 -67.22 -34.61
N SER A 84 25.65 -66.45 -34.96
CA SER A 84 26.91 -66.51 -34.23
C SER A 84 26.87 -65.83 -32.85
N GLY A 85 27.66 -66.30 -31.90
CA GLY A 85 27.76 -65.68 -30.58
C GLY A 85 28.23 -64.19 -30.64
N GLU A 86 28.98 -63.84 -31.68
CA GLU A 86 29.43 -62.49 -31.95
C GLU A 86 28.25 -61.56 -32.35
N GLU A 87 27.37 -62.00 -33.25
CA GLU A 87 26.18 -61.25 -33.63
C GLU A 87 25.20 -61.01 -32.45
N LEU A 88 25.10 -61.96 -31.53
CA LEU A 88 24.32 -61.77 -30.32
C LEU A 88 24.97 -60.76 -29.36
N SER A 89 26.32 -60.82 -29.25
CA SER A 89 27.10 -59.85 -28.46
C SER A 89 26.93 -58.42 -29.03
N HIS A 90 27.00 -58.25 -30.36
CA HIS A 90 26.77 -56.98 -31.00
C HIS A 90 25.34 -56.41 -30.77
N ALA A 91 24.32 -57.27 -30.81
CA ALA A 91 22.95 -56.86 -30.52
C ALA A 91 22.74 -56.42 -29.07
N ARG A 92 23.39 -57.08 -28.12
CA ARG A 92 23.37 -56.68 -26.70
C ARG A 92 24.10 -55.34 -26.51
N ALA A 93 25.25 -55.15 -27.14
CA ALA A 93 25.98 -53.87 -27.09
C ALA A 93 25.14 -52.70 -27.70
N ALA A 94 24.43 -52.95 -28.79
CA ALA A 94 23.52 -51.94 -29.39
C ALA A 94 22.39 -51.49 -28.44
N VAL A 95 21.81 -52.41 -27.68
CA VAL A 95 20.80 -52.07 -26.65
C VAL A 95 21.42 -51.22 -25.54
N VAL A 96 22.60 -51.58 -25.05
CA VAL A 96 23.30 -50.80 -23.99
C VAL A 96 23.63 -49.40 -24.52
N GLN A 97 24.12 -49.29 -25.74
CA GLN A 97 24.41 -48.00 -26.36
C GLN A 97 23.13 -47.11 -26.53
N ALA A 98 22.04 -47.69 -27.05
CA ALA A 98 20.79 -46.98 -27.18
C ALA A 98 20.21 -46.53 -25.83
N GLN A 99 20.36 -47.36 -24.79
CA GLN A 99 19.93 -47.04 -23.45
C GLN A 99 20.75 -45.91 -22.81
N ALA A 100 22.07 -45.90 -23.04
CA ALA A 100 22.94 -44.81 -22.58
C ALA A 100 22.62 -43.48 -23.30
N ALA A 101 22.36 -43.54 -24.63
CA ALA A 101 21.96 -42.40 -25.41
C ALA A 101 20.61 -41.83 -24.95
N LEU A 102 19.64 -42.68 -24.60
CA LEU A 102 18.34 -42.24 -24.06
C LEU A 102 18.55 -41.53 -22.70
N LYS A 103 19.31 -42.12 -21.77
CA LYS A 103 19.57 -41.48 -20.46
C LYS A 103 20.24 -40.12 -20.60
N ALA A 104 21.13 -39.92 -21.56
CA ALA A 104 21.79 -38.64 -21.79
C ALA A 104 20.76 -37.52 -22.18
N VAL A 105 19.87 -37.82 -23.14
CA VAL A 105 18.85 -36.80 -23.56
C VAL A 105 17.73 -36.63 -22.54
N GLU A 106 17.42 -37.65 -21.75
CA GLU A 106 16.50 -37.50 -20.62
C GLU A 106 17.07 -36.57 -19.53
N ALA A 107 18.36 -36.65 -19.24
CA ALA A 107 19.07 -35.74 -18.31
C ALA A 107 19.06 -34.29 -18.85
N GLU A 108 19.27 -34.10 -20.15
CA GLU A 108 19.20 -32.79 -20.80
C GLU A 108 17.78 -32.21 -20.71
N GLN A 109 16.73 -33.01 -20.98
CA GLN A 109 15.34 -32.56 -20.83
C GLN A 109 15.01 -32.14 -19.40
N ILE A 110 15.48 -32.92 -18.40
CA ILE A 110 15.30 -32.56 -16.98
C ILE A 110 15.94 -31.21 -16.67
N ALA A 111 17.15 -30.93 -17.17
CA ALA A 111 17.82 -29.65 -16.96
C ALA A 111 17.01 -28.48 -17.51
N VAL A 112 16.44 -28.63 -18.71
CA VAL A 112 15.54 -27.63 -19.31
C VAL A 112 14.24 -27.47 -18.48
N GLN A 113 13.66 -28.56 -18.00
CA GLN A 113 12.45 -28.53 -17.16
C GLN A 113 12.68 -27.85 -15.81
N VAL A 114 13.85 -28.03 -15.21
CA VAL A 114 14.20 -27.34 -13.96
C VAL A 114 14.23 -25.83 -14.17
N THR A 115 14.78 -25.35 -15.29
CA THR A 115 14.80 -23.93 -15.62
C THR A 115 13.39 -23.33 -15.81
N LEU A 116 12.46 -24.10 -16.40
CA LEU A 116 11.07 -23.68 -16.55
C LEU A 116 10.26 -23.77 -15.25
N GLY A 117 10.72 -24.55 -14.28
CA GLY A 117 9.95 -24.92 -13.10
C GLY A 117 8.88 -25.96 -13.39
N LYS A 118 8.90 -27.04 -12.62
CA LYS A 118 7.97 -28.16 -12.79
C LYS A 118 6.56 -27.74 -12.35
N ASN A 119 5.57 -27.80 -13.25
CA ASN A 119 4.16 -27.47 -13.00
C ASN A 119 3.87 -26.00 -12.63
N ILE A 120 4.73 -25.08 -13.00
CA ILE A 120 4.53 -23.63 -12.76
C ILE A 120 3.77 -23.04 -13.95
N THR A 121 2.68 -22.34 -13.68
CA THR A 121 1.92 -21.61 -14.71
C THR A 121 2.71 -20.37 -15.15
N LEU A 122 2.40 -19.82 -16.35
CA LEU A 122 3.04 -18.61 -16.86
C LEU A 122 3.03 -17.45 -15.83
N ARG A 123 1.91 -17.28 -15.14
CA ARG A 123 1.77 -16.25 -14.09
C ARG A 123 2.66 -16.47 -12.86
N GLN A 124 3.05 -17.71 -12.60
CA GLN A 124 3.88 -18.08 -11.45
C GLN A 124 5.38 -18.05 -11.77
N GLN A 125 5.75 -17.83 -13.03
CA GLN A 125 7.14 -17.70 -13.42
C GLN A 125 7.79 -16.49 -12.73
N PRO A 126 8.93 -16.69 -12.03
CA PRO A 126 9.56 -15.62 -11.24
C PRO A 126 9.86 -14.36 -12.08
N ALA A 127 10.41 -14.54 -13.28
CA ALA A 127 10.74 -13.42 -14.18
C ALA A 127 9.48 -12.60 -14.57
N ILE A 128 8.35 -13.27 -14.77
CA ILE A 128 7.08 -12.62 -15.10
C ILE A 128 6.51 -11.90 -13.87
N GLN A 129 6.57 -12.53 -12.68
CA GLN A 129 6.14 -11.87 -11.44
C GLN A 129 6.97 -10.62 -11.13
N THR A 130 8.28 -10.68 -11.32
CA THR A 130 9.16 -9.51 -11.17
C THR A 130 8.76 -8.40 -12.14
N ALA A 131 8.56 -8.71 -13.42
CA ALA A 131 8.14 -7.72 -14.41
C ALA A 131 6.76 -7.14 -14.10
N VAL A 132 5.81 -7.95 -13.60
CA VAL A 132 4.48 -7.47 -13.16
C VAL A 132 4.62 -6.54 -11.94
N SER A 133 5.56 -6.83 -11.03
CA SER A 133 5.82 -5.95 -9.89
C SER A 133 6.39 -4.60 -10.35
N HIS A 134 7.32 -4.59 -11.30
CA HIS A 134 7.84 -3.34 -11.90
C HIS A 134 6.73 -2.51 -12.57
N ILE A 135 5.79 -3.16 -13.27
CA ILE A 135 4.62 -2.47 -13.84
C ILE A 135 3.76 -1.83 -12.74
N LYS A 136 3.49 -2.55 -11.65
CA LYS A 136 2.71 -2.02 -10.53
C LYS A 136 3.39 -0.83 -9.88
N ASP A 137 4.70 -0.90 -9.66
CA ASP A 137 5.48 0.18 -9.08
C ASP A 137 5.48 1.41 -9.99
N ALA A 138 5.72 1.23 -11.28
CA ALA A 138 5.70 2.32 -12.25
C ALA A 138 4.30 2.94 -12.38
N TRP A 139 3.24 2.11 -12.37
CA TRP A 139 1.85 2.59 -12.39
C TRP A 139 1.50 3.39 -11.12
N LEU A 140 1.89 2.90 -9.93
CA LEU A 140 1.67 3.62 -8.68
C LEU A 140 2.38 4.99 -8.69
N ASN A 141 3.60 5.04 -9.19
CA ASN A 141 4.34 6.29 -9.30
C ASN A 141 3.66 7.25 -10.29
N LEU A 142 3.14 6.74 -11.40
CA LEU A 142 2.35 7.52 -12.35
C LEU A 142 1.05 8.04 -11.72
N GLN A 143 0.33 7.23 -10.94
CA GLN A 143 -0.86 7.69 -10.22
C GLN A 143 -0.54 8.79 -9.19
N ARG A 144 0.61 8.70 -8.53
CA ARG A 144 1.06 9.69 -7.54
C ARG A 144 1.43 11.05 -8.14
N THR A 145 1.54 11.17 -9.47
CA THR A 145 1.68 12.48 -10.12
C THR A 145 0.40 13.31 -10.09
N ARG A 146 -0.74 12.67 -9.81
CA ARG A 146 -2.04 13.33 -9.60
C ARG A 146 -2.34 13.36 -8.13
N ILE A 147 -2.21 14.52 -7.53
CA ILE A 147 -2.52 14.72 -6.11
C ILE A 147 -4.00 15.07 -5.99
N THR A 148 -4.76 14.23 -5.30
CA THR A 148 -6.20 14.42 -5.11
C THR A 148 -6.52 14.79 -3.66
N ALA A 149 -7.66 15.42 -3.44
CA ALA A 149 -8.17 15.74 -2.10
C ALA A 149 -8.53 14.44 -1.36
N PRO A 150 -7.96 14.20 -0.15
CA PRO A 150 -8.26 13.02 0.64
C PRO A 150 -9.63 13.06 1.30
N MET A 151 -10.25 14.23 1.37
CA MET A 151 -11.57 14.48 1.96
C MET A 151 -12.16 15.75 1.39
N ALA A 152 -13.48 15.91 1.55
CA ALA A 152 -14.16 17.16 1.23
C ALA A 152 -13.78 18.25 2.24
N GLY A 153 -13.50 19.47 1.77
CA GLY A 153 -13.11 20.57 2.64
C GLY A 153 -12.72 21.82 1.88
N GLN A 154 -12.14 22.76 2.60
CA GLN A 154 -11.61 23.99 2.02
C GLN A 154 -10.10 23.96 1.97
N VAL A 155 -9.52 24.35 0.84
CA VAL A 155 -8.07 24.48 0.66
C VAL A 155 -7.54 25.64 1.50
N ALA A 156 -6.47 25.37 2.20
CA ALA A 156 -5.76 26.38 3.01
C ALA A 156 -4.24 26.18 2.88
N LYS A 157 -3.51 27.26 3.02
CA LYS A 157 -2.04 27.25 3.07
C LYS A 157 -1.39 26.58 1.84
N ARG A 158 -1.73 27.03 0.65
CA ARG A 158 -1.03 26.59 -0.57
C ARG A 158 0.42 27.12 -0.56
N ASN A 159 1.38 26.22 -0.39
CA ASN A 159 2.80 26.55 -0.28
C ASN A 159 3.58 26.29 -1.57
N ILE A 160 2.90 25.87 -2.65
CA ILE A 160 3.54 25.50 -3.91
C ILE A 160 3.20 26.48 -5.04
N GLN A 161 4.13 26.57 -6.01
CA GLN A 161 3.98 27.37 -7.22
C GLN A 161 4.15 26.48 -8.47
N VAL A 162 3.54 26.90 -9.58
CA VAL A 162 3.75 26.24 -10.88
C VAL A 162 5.22 26.37 -11.29
N GLY A 163 5.84 25.28 -11.72
CA GLY A 163 7.27 25.21 -12.04
C GLY A 163 8.19 24.88 -10.86
N GLN A 164 7.66 24.82 -9.65
CA GLN A 164 8.44 24.42 -8.48
C GLN A 164 8.71 22.91 -8.48
N ARG A 165 9.94 22.51 -8.16
CA ARG A 165 10.30 21.11 -7.90
C ARG A 165 9.81 20.72 -6.52
N VAL A 166 9.09 19.60 -6.43
CA VAL A 166 8.60 19.02 -5.17
C VAL A 166 9.21 17.65 -4.96
N GLU A 167 9.53 17.33 -3.72
CA GLU A 167 10.02 16.03 -3.30
C GLU A 167 8.92 15.28 -2.52
N ALA A 168 9.03 13.95 -2.45
CA ALA A 168 8.10 13.16 -1.66
C ALA A 168 8.15 13.59 -0.19
N GLY A 169 6.96 13.85 0.39
CA GLY A 169 6.84 14.36 1.76
C GLY A 169 6.80 15.89 1.91
N THR A 170 7.00 16.64 0.82
CA THR A 170 6.85 18.11 0.86
C THR A 170 5.38 18.49 1.06
N PRO A 171 5.02 19.25 2.12
CA PRO A 171 3.66 19.71 2.34
C PRO A 171 3.29 20.78 1.29
N MET A 172 2.30 20.48 0.47
CA MET A 172 1.88 21.34 -0.64
C MET A 172 0.77 22.30 -0.24
N MET A 173 -0.27 21.78 0.41
CA MET A 173 -1.43 22.53 0.89
C MET A 173 -2.15 21.73 1.99
N ALA A 174 -3.06 22.35 2.69
CA ALA A 174 -3.94 21.70 3.63
C ALA A 174 -5.38 21.71 3.12
N VAL A 175 -6.12 20.62 3.34
CA VAL A 175 -7.57 20.57 3.14
C VAL A 175 -8.23 20.47 4.51
N VAL A 176 -9.04 21.45 4.86
CA VAL A 176 -9.69 21.56 6.16
C VAL A 176 -11.16 21.20 6.03
N PRO A 177 -11.65 20.09 6.66
CA PRO A 177 -13.04 19.73 6.66
C PRO A 177 -13.85 20.68 7.56
N LEU A 178 -14.61 21.58 6.98
CA LEU A 178 -15.42 22.57 7.74
C LEU A 178 -16.69 21.97 8.36
N SER A 179 -17.06 20.76 7.96
CA SER A 179 -18.23 20.04 8.50
C SER A 179 -17.95 19.26 9.78
N ASP A 180 -16.65 19.03 10.09
CA ASP A 180 -16.22 18.21 11.22
C ASP A 180 -15.22 19.00 12.08
N LEU A 181 -15.70 20.09 12.67
CA LEU A 181 -14.92 20.94 13.54
C LEU A 181 -15.16 20.57 15.01
N TRP A 182 -14.14 20.77 15.81
CA TRP A 182 -14.23 20.67 17.27
C TRP A 182 -13.67 21.92 17.91
N VAL A 183 -13.98 22.09 19.19
CA VAL A 183 -13.46 23.17 20.01
C VAL A 183 -12.63 22.59 21.17
N ASP A 184 -11.39 23.06 21.30
CA ASP A 184 -10.55 22.76 22.46
C ASP A 184 -10.66 23.92 23.46
N ALA A 185 -11.53 23.77 24.45
CA ALA A 185 -11.81 24.77 25.46
C ALA A 185 -10.90 24.64 26.67
N ASN A 186 -10.18 25.71 27.04
CA ASN A 186 -9.20 25.71 28.11
C ASN A 186 -9.81 26.06 29.47
N PHE A 187 -10.26 25.06 30.23
CA PHE A 187 -10.84 25.21 31.57
C PHE A 187 -9.77 25.23 32.65
N LYS A 188 -10.01 25.98 33.75
CA LYS A 188 -9.18 25.92 34.95
C LYS A 188 -9.39 24.57 35.65
N GLU A 189 -8.35 24.04 36.28
CA GLU A 189 -8.40 22.78 37.05
C GLU A 189 -9.59 22.70 38.00
N SER A 190 -9.91 23.78 38.73
CA SER A 190 -11.04 23.85 39.65
C SER A 190 -12.43 23.74 38.97
N GLN A 191 -12.55 24.00 37.69
CA GLN A 191 -13.80 23.91 36.93
C GLN A 191 -14.09 22.49 36.44
N LEU A 192 -13.11 21.60 36.48
CA LEU A 192 -13.23 20.24 35.96
C LEU A 192 -13.91 19.26 36.92
N LEU A 193 -14.07 19.63 38.20
CA LEU A 193 -14.54 18.74 39.25
C LEU A 193 -15.86 18.02 38.91
N ASN A 194 -16.83 18.78 38.37
CA ASN A 194 -18.18 18.27 38.04
C ASN A 194 -18.35 17.99 36.54
N MET A 195 -17.29 18.09 35.74
CA MET A 195 -17.36 17.86 34.30
C MET A 195 -17.34 16.37 34.01
N ARG A 196 -18.14 15.92 33.02
CA ARG A 196 -18.27 14.54 32.60
C ARG A 196 -18.26 14.48 31.07
N ILE A 197 -17.77 13.37 30.53
CA ILE A 197 -17.87 13.09 29.09
C ILE A 197 -19.34 12.89 28.73
N GLY A 198 -19.77 13.48 27.61
CA GLY A 198 -21.15 13.43 27.12
C GLY A 198 -22.03 14.59 27.59
N GLN A 199 -21.56 15.43 28.53
CA GLN A 199 -22.35 16.60 28.99
C GLN A 199 -22.62 17.57 27.83
N PRO A 200 -23.83 18.18 27.79
CA PRO A 200 -24.17 19.17 26.78
C PRO A 200 -23.41 20.48 27.01
N VAL A 201 -23.06 21.10 25.91
CA VAL A 201 -22.28 22.35 25.89
C VAL A 201 -22.94 23.35 24.99
N GLU A 202 -23.12 24.58 25.47
CA GLU A 202 -23.47 25.73 24.66
C GLU A 202 -22.21 26.51 24.31
N LEU A 203 -22.06 26.82 23.00
CA LEU A 203 -20.93 27.58 22.50
C LEU A 203 -21.42 28.82 21.73
N ILE A 204 -20.73 29.93 21.95
CA ILE A 204 -21.00 31.19 21.27
C ILE A 204 -19.72 31.66 20.60
N SER A 205 -19.75 31.84 19.29
CA SER A 205 -18.59 32.34 18.54
C SER A 205 -18.58 33.88 18.58
N ASP A 206 -17.39 34.43 18.75
CA ASP A 206 -17.18 35.89 18.67
C ASP A 206 -17.57 36.44 17.26
N LEU A 207 -17.46 35.61 16.23
CA LEU A 207 -17.80 35.98 14.85
C LEU A 207 -19.30 36.32 14.66
N TYR A 208 -20.18 35.50 15.26
CA TYR A 208 -21.65 35.67 15.12
C TYR A 208 -22.30 36.28 16.34
N GLY A 209 -21.55 36.46 17.43
CA GLY A 209 -22.06 37.01 18.68
C GLY A 209 -23.12 36.13 19.35
N LYS A 210 -23.87 36.72 20.31
CA LYS A 210 -24.84 36.00 21.16
C LYS A 210 -26.09 35.51 20.42
N GLN A 211 -26.26 35.91 19.16
CA GLN A 211 -27.47 35.55 18.37
C GLN A 211 -27.40 34.11 17.85
N VAL A 212 -26.18 33.58 17.64
CA VAL A 212 -25.96 32.20 17.17
C VAL A 212 -25.34 31.39 18.28
N LYS A 213 -26.09 30.39 18.71
CA LYS A 213 -25.64 29.43 19.73
C LYS A 213 -25.40 28.08 19.06
N TYR A 214 -24.24 27.51 19.27
CA TYR A 214 -23.92 26.17 18.81
C TYR A 214 -24.09 25.18 19.96
N GLN A 215 -24.66 24.03 19.66
CA GLN A 215 -24.77 22.92 20.58
C GLN A 215 -23.61 21.95 20.37
N GLY A 216 -23.09 21.45 21.47
CA GLY A 216 -21.99 20.49 21.45
C GLY A 216 -22.05 19.51 22.61
N LYS A 217 -21.10 18.59 22.61
CA LYS A 217 -20.93 17.64 23.73
C LYS A 217 -19.46 17.53 24.10
N VAL A 218 -19.18 17.37 25.38
CA VAL A 218 -17.84 17.03 25.84
C VAL A 218 -17.45 15.65 25.34
N ILE A 219 -16.38 15.56 24.52
CA ILE A 219 -15.87 14.27 23.99
C ILE A 219 -14.77 13.71 24.89
N GLY A 220 -13.90 14.58 25.42
CA GLY A 220 -12.76 14.15 26.21
C GLY A 220 -11.91 15.30 26.73
N LEU A 221 -10.88 14.95 27.47
CA LEU A 221 -9.90 15.90 28.00
C LEU A 221 -8.51 15.58 27.48
N SER A 222 -7.71 16.63 27.39
CA SER A 222 -6.28 16.47 27.15
C SER A 222 -5.61 15.70 28.29
N ALA A 223 -4.66 14.83 27.97
CA ALA A 223 -3.88 14.05 28.96
C ALA A 223 -2.97 14.92 29.85
N GLY A 224 -2.85 16.21 29.57
CA GLY A 224 -2.03 17.13 30.35
C GLY A 224 -2.43 18.58 30.17
N THR A 225 -1.83 19.45 31.00
CA THR A 225 -2.05 20.90 30.92
C THR A 225 -1.29 21.50 29.74
N GLY A 226 -1.76 22.63 29.21
CA GLY A 226 -1.10 23.30 28.09
C GLY A 226 0.35 23.68 28.36
N SER A 227 0.73 23.87 29.62
CA SER A 227 2.13 24.17 29.99
C SER A 227 3.07 22.97 29.83
N VAL A 228 2.57 21.72 29.98
CA VAL A 228 3.37 20.50 29.82
C VAL A 228 3.69 20.22 28.37
N PHE A 229 2.76 20.52 27.47
CA PHE A 229 2.93 20.33 26.03
C PHE A 229 3.43 21.57 25.26
N SER A 230 3.79 22.62 26.00
CA SER A 230 4.39 23.83 25.41
C SER A 230 5.79 23.52 24.88
N ALA A 231 6.14 24.05 23.69
CA ALA A 231 7.48 23.94 23.12
C ALA A 231 8.56 24.58 24.03
N LEU A 232 8.18 25.54 24.87
CA LEU A 232 9.03 26.17 25.88
C LEU A 232 8.31 26.10 27.24
N PRO A 233 8.50 25.01 28.01
CA PRO A 233 7.94 24.94 29.35
C PRO A 233 8.48 26.07 30.21
N PRO A 234 7.66 26.76 31.02
CA PRO A 234 8.13 27.80 31.89
C PRO A 234 9.08 27.21 32.95
N GLN A 235 10.37 27.56 32.84
CA GLN A 235 11.37 27.20 33.85
C GLN A 235 11.35 28.23 34.96
N ASN A 236 10.81 27.87 36.14
CA ASN A 236 10.96 28.65 37.33
C ASN A 236 12.34 28.38 37.94
N ALA A 237 13.39 29.05 37.39
CA ALA A 237 14.79 28.84 37.79
C ALA A 237 15.22 29.61 39.02
N THR A 238 14.37 30.46 39.61
CA THR A 238 14.73 31.33 40.75
C THR A 238 13.69 31.16 41.85
N GLY A 239 14.08 30.52 42.91
CA GLY A 239 13.64 30.37 44.32
C GLY A 239 12.24 30.73 44.80
N ASN A 240 11.45 31.52 44.14
CA ASN A 240 10.07 31.86 44.56
C ASN A 240 9.07 31.04 43.73
N TRP A 241 8.61 29.94 44.34
CA TRP A 241 7.57 29.13 43.73
C TRP A 241 6.19 29.80 43.93
N VAL A 242 5.57 30.21 42.80
CA VAL A 242 4.19 30.72 42.82
C VAL A 242 3.28 29.65 42.23
N LYS A 243 2.24 29.24 42.94
CA LYS A 243 1.22 28.31 42.41
C LYS A 243 0.42 29.00 41.32
N VAL A 244 0.69 28.64 40.07
CA VAL A 244 -0.06 29.12 38.87
C VAL A 244 -1.16 28.12 38.60
N VAL A 245 -2.42 28.56 38.56
CA VAL A 245 -3.58 27.73 38.19
C VAL A 245 -3.44 27.26 36.75
N GLN A 246 -3.31 25.95 36.55
CA GLN A 246 -3.16 25.33 35.27
C GLN A 246 -4.51 25.26 34.53
N ARG A 247 -4.44 25.20 33.19
CA ARG A 247 -5.60 24.99 32.32
C ARG A 247 -5.45 23.65 31.60
N VAL A 248 -6.55 22.94 31.48
CA VAL A 248 -6.64 21.67 30.75
C VAL A 248 -7.56 21.89 29.57
N ALA A 249 -7.16 21.45 28.38
CA ALA A 249 -7.99 21.52 27.20
C ALA A 249 -9.05 20.41 27.24
N VAL A 250 -10.30 20.82 27.09
CA VAL A 250 -11.48 19.94 26.97
C VAL A 250 -11.92 19.97 25.55
N ARG A 251 -12.01 18.82 24.91
CA ARG A 251 -12.46 18.67 23.53
C ARG A 251 -13.99 18.56 23.47
N ILE A 252 -14.60 19.37 22.63
CA ILE A 252 -16.03 19.50 22.47
C ILE A 252 -16.37 19.31 20.99
N SER A 253 -17.29 18.38 20.69
CA SER A 253 -17.84 18.25 19.34
C SER A 253 -18.88 19.34 19.10
N LEU A 254 -18.99 19.75 17.85
CA LEU A 254 -20.06 20.65 17.39
C LEU A 254 -21.10 19.87 16.59
N ASP A 255 -22.35 20.33 16.59
CA ASP A 255 -23.39 19.78 15.72
C ASP A 255 -23.15 20.22 14.27
N SER A 256 -22.98 19.24 13.37
CA SER A 256 -22.74 19.48 11.95
C SER A 256 -23.86 20.26 11.27
N ASN A 257 -25.11 20.13 11.73
CA ASN A 257 -26.23 20.86 11.15
C ASN A 257 -26.14 22.37 11.44
N GLU A 258 -25.60 22.75 12.59
CA GLU A 258 -25.42 24.17 12.94
C GLU A 258 -24.23 24.76 12.18
N LEU A 259 -23.16 23.96 11.97
CA LEU A 259 -22.01 24.35 11.15
C LEU A 259 -22.39 24.60 9.70
N LEU A 260 -23.37 23.86 9.15
CA LEU A 260 -23.86 24.09 7.78
C LEU A 260 -24.63 25.42 7.66
N LYS A 261 -25.36 25.80 8.71
CA LYS A 261 -26.14 27.07 8.72
C LYS A 261 -25.26 28.30 8.98
N HIS A 262 -24.29 28.13 9.87
CA HIS A 262 -23.37 29.17 10.31
C HIS A 262 -21.95 28.66 10.30
N PRO A 263 -21.26 28.68 9.14
CA PRO A 263 -19.93 28.08 8.99
C PRO A 263 -18.89 28.76 9.88
N LEU A 264 -18.15 27.97 10.63
CA LEU A 264 -17.01 28.43 11.42
C LEU A 264 -15.69 28.23 10.67
N ARG A 265 -14.67 28.91 11.12
CA ARG A 265 -13.29 28.78 10.62
C ARG A 265 -12.38 28.26 11.73
N VAL A 266 -11.34 27.52 11.37
CA VAL A 266 -10.34 27.07 12.32
C VAL A 266 -9.59 28.26 12.91
N GLY A 267 -9.36 28.23 14.22
CA GLY A 267 -8.65 29.30 14.94
C GLY A 267 -9.53 30.44 15.47
N LEU A 268 -10.85 30.37 15.29
CA LEU A 268 -11.76 31.33 15.91
C LEU A 268 -11.88 31.10 17.42
N SER A 269 -12.06 32.20 18.16
CA SER A 269 -12.34 32.18 19.58
C SER A 269 -13.82 31.95 19.85
N MET A 270 -14.12 31.18 20.92
CA MET A 270 -15.48 30.87 21.34
C MET A 270 -15.61 30.96 22.85
N HIS A 271 -16.76 31.43 23.31
CA HIS A 271 -17.21 31.28 24.68
C HIS A 271 -17.94 29.95 24.86
N VAL A 272 -17.52 29.19 25.86
CA VAL A 272 -17.98 27.83 26.09
C VAL A 272 -18.62 27.74 27.48
N THR A 273 -19.86 27.22 27.54
CA THR A 273 -20.58 26.96 28.78
C THR A 273 -21.01 25.49 28.83
N VAL A 274 -20.48 24.74 29.80
CA VAL A 274 -20.81 23.33 30.00
C VAL A 274 -21.92 23.22 31.05
N ASP A 275 -22.99 22.50 30.73
CA ASP A 275 -24.02 22.16 31.70
C ASP A 275 -23.58 20.97 32.55
N THR A 276 -23.26 21.24 33.81
CA THR A 276 -22.77 20.22 34.78
C THR A 276 -23.88 19.70 35.70
N VAL A 277 -25.15 20.10 35.49
CA VAL A 277 -26.28 19.64 36.36
C VAL A 277 -26.57 18.16 36.12
N ASN A 278 -26.43 17.69 34.87
CA ASN A 278 -26.59 16.28 34.54
C ASN A 278 -25.32 15.48 34.89
N ALA A 279 -25.38 14.69 35.97
CA ALA A 279 -24.30 13.83 36.45
C ALA A 279 -24.18 12.50 35.66
N GLU A 280 -24.96 12.30 34.59
CA GLU A 280 -24.90 11.11 33.73
C GLU A 280 -23.65 11.17 32.85
N GLY A 281 -22.79 10.17 32.97
CA GLY A 281 -21.55 10.04 32.20
C GLY A 281 -20.37 9.60 33.10
N SER A 282 -19.36 9.00 32.47
CA SER A 282 -18.13 8.61 33.18
C SER A 282 -17.41 9.86 33.70
N THR A 283 -16.93 9.80 34.95
CA THR A 283 -16.06 10.87 35.47
C THR A 283 -14.82 10.97 34.61
N ILE A 284 -14.34 12.17 34.41
CA ILE A 284 -13.11 12.48 33.69
C ILE A 284 -11.92 11.70 34.26
N ALA A 285 -11.89 11.45 35.57
CA ALA A 285 -10.88 10.64 36.26
C ALA A 285 -10.95 9.14 35.90
N ALA A 286 -12.08 8.61 35.45
CA ALA A 286 -12.28 7.20 35.11
C ALA A 286 -12.08 6.88 33.61
N ALA A 287 -11.94 7.89 32.75
CA ALA A 287 -11.78 7.72 31.31
C ALA A 287 -10.32 7.46 30.86
N GLY A 288 -9.39 7.32 31.79
CA GLY A 288 -7.95 7.11 31.56
C GLY A 288 -7.43 5.73 31.98
N THR A 289 -8.32 4.74 32.21
CA THR A 289 -7.94 3.34 32.49
C THR A 289 -8.35 2.39 31.39
#